data_143aa21cfe157c2b38987b906c623a64
#
_entry.id   143aa21cfe157c2b38987b906c623a64
#
_cell.length_a   1.000
_cell.length_b   1.000
_cell.length_c   1.000
_cell.angle_alpha   90.00
_cell.angle_beta   90.00
_cell.angle_gamma   90.00
#
_symmetry.space_group_name_H-M   'P 1'
#
loop_
_entity.id
_entity.type
_entity.pdbx_description
1 polymer ?
#
loop_
_entity_poly.entity_id
_entity_poly.type
_entity_poly.pdbx_seq_one_letter_code
_entity_poly.pdbx_strand_id
1 'polypeptide(L)'
;QIAHSLTMIGGSRPDNNTTVNASLVTDDHKAGIYLFGQGRHRASYDHDGDGYSELGKLEAKTLGFRSYLKTSNYSKLTFEYHNISEFRRGGNLLDLPPHETDITEQTDHQINGGGLKFDLFSRNYHHRLNVYTSAQHTKRQSYYGAGKDPNAYGNTTDMTFIGGVQYSYEWDKCLFMPATFTGGAEYSYDDLQDEMLGYHRTIAQTVHIGSAFAQNEWKNDRWSFLIGGRLDKHNMMDHVIFSPRANVRFNPTKDINLRMSYSSGFRAPQAFDEDLHITAVGGDVAIIQISPDLKEENSQSVSASVDFYHRFGPVQVNFLVEGFYTDLRNVFILEEIGRDEDNNLLMERRNGKGARVMGINLEGKMAYSWMQIQAGATLQRSRYKEAEQWSENPNITPQKKMFRSPDVYGYFTSTFTPVKRFSASLTGTYTGSMLVQHLAGYIPEDREEKTRDFFDLNLKLAYDFPIFKSVTLQVNAGVQNIFDSYQDDFDKGAHRDAGYIYGPGIPRSYFVGCKISY
;
A
#
# COMPACT_ATOMS: atom_id res chain seq x y z
N GLN A 1 -6.79 20.04 16.53
CA GLN A 1 -5.47 20.16 15.94
C GLN A 1 -5.58 20.62 14.49
N ILE A 2 -4.75 21.60 14.10
CA ILE A 2 -4.62 22.06 12.71
C ILE A 2 -3.13 22.05 12.39
N ALA A 3 -2.75 21.49 11.25
CA ALA A 3 -1.37 21.50 10.79
C ALA A 3 -1.31 21.93 9.31
N HIS A 4 -0.28 22.71 9.00
CA HIS A 4 0.04 23.09 7.63
C HIS A 4 1.52 22.85 7.37
N SER A 5 1.86 22.33 6.19
CA SER A 5 3.23 22.18 5.72
C SER A 5 3.36 22.63 4.27
N LEU A 6 4.47 23.30 3.99
CA LEU A 6 4.93 23.64 2.65
C LEU A 6 6.22 22.89 2.39
N THR A 7 6.25 22.07 1.34
CA THR A 7 7.45 21.41 0.85
C THR A 7 7.83 22.00 -0.51
N MET A 8 9.10 22.35 -0.69
CA MET A 8 9.66 22.79 -1.97
C MET A 8 10.39 21.61 -2.62
N ILE A 9 9.69 20.91 -3.52
CA ILE A 9 10.19 19.75 -4.25
C ILE A 9 11.28 20.21 -5.21
N GLY A 10 12.44 19.53 -5.20
CA GLY A 10 13.61 19.95 -5.98
C GLY A 10 14.06 21.39 -5.69
N GLY A 11 13.70 21.95 -4.52
CA GLY A 11 13.98 23.34 -4.15
C GLY A 11 13.13 24.40 -4.84
N SER A 12 12.22 24.04 -5.77
CA SER A 12 11.52 25.00 -6.64
C SER A 12 10.00 24.82 -6.74
N ARG A 13 9.46 23.61 -6.58
CA ARG A 13 8.03 23.31 -6.82
C ARG A 13 7.28 23.12 -5.50
N PRO A 14 6.23 23.92 -5.24
CA PRO A 14 5.51 23.87 -3.97
C PRO A 14 4.57 22.65 -3.88
N ASP A 15 4.56 22.05 -2.69
CA ASP A 15 3.58 21.08 -2.24
C ASP A 15 3.02 21.56 -0.89
N ASN A 16 1.79 22.04 -0.90
CA ASN A 16 1.08 22.53 0.26
C ASN A 16 0.16 21.44 0.82
N ASN A 17 0.25 21.17 2.10
CA ASN A 17 -0.60 20.20 2.77
C ASN A 17 -1.15 20.76 4.08
N THR A 18 -2.48 20.83 4.19
CA THR A 18 -3.18 21.28 5.39
C THR A 18 -4.03 20.15 5.93
N THR A 19 -3.94 19.87 7.23
CA THR A 19 -4.77 18.87 7.91
C THR A 19 -5.49 19.47 9.10
N VAL A 20 -6.71 19.03 9.33
CA VAL A 20 -7.54 19.42 10.46
C VAL A 20 -8.05 18.15 11.15
N ASN A 21 -7.91 18.10 12.48
CA ASN A 21 -8.42 17.01 13.30
C ASN A 21 -9.10 17.59 14.53
N ALA A 22 -10.29 17.08 14.87
CA ALA A 22 -11.02 17.45 16.06
C ALA A 22 -11.69 16.22 16.68
N SER A 23 -11.72 16.15 18.01
CA SER A 23 -12.45 15.12 18.73
C SER A 23 -13.29 15.75 19.84
N LEU A 24 -14.52 15.27 19.95
CA LEU A 24 -15.44 15.63 21.02
C LEU A 24 -15.93 14.33 21.67
N VAL A 25 -15.90 14.28 22.97
CA VAL A 25 -16.34 13.12 23.76
C VAL A 25 -17.22 13.64 24.89
N THR A 26 -18.35 12.97 25.14
CA THR A 26 -19.23 13.30 26.27
C THR A 26 -18.52 13.03 27.60
N ASP A 27 -18.89 13.77 28.66
CA ASP A 27 -18.25 13.65 29.99
C ASP A 27 -18.35 12.22 30.55
N ASP A 28 -19.40 11.49 30.23
CA ASP A 28 -19.61 10.10 30.62
C ASP A 28 -18.93 9.09 29.68
N HIS A 29 -18.19 9.55 28.66
CA HIS A 29 -17.50 8.76 27.64
C HIS A 29 -18.40 7.75 26.92
N LYS A 30 -19.71 8.00 26.85
CA LYS A 30 -20.66 7.12 26.14
C LYS A 30 -20.76 7.42 24.65
N ALA A 31 -20.54 8.66 24.26
CA ALA A 31 -20.53 9.06 22.86
C ALA A 31 -19.30 9.90 22.53
N GLY A 32 -18.85 9.79 21.31
CA GLY A 32 -17.76 10.61 20.81
C GLY A 32 -17.77 10.70 19.30
N ILE A 33 -17.20 11.79 18.80
CA ILE A 33 -16.98 12.01 17.38
C ILE A 33 -15.55 12.51 17.14
N TYR A 34 -14.92 11.97 16.14
CA TYR A 34 -13.64 12.41 15.60
C TYR A 34 -13.86 12.89 14.17
N LEU A 35 -13.47 14.13 13.90
CA LEU A 35 -13.53 14.77 12.59
C LEU A 35 -12.11 14.89 12.03
N PHE A 36 -11.95 14.66 10.75
CA PHE A 36 -10.69 14.85 10.06
C PHE A 36 -10.91 15.46 8.68
N GLY A 37 -9.93 16.22 8.25
CA GLY A 37 -9.90 16.81 6.92
C GLY A 37 -8.47 17.03 6.45
N GLN A 38 -8.29 17.02 5.14
CA GLN A 38 -7.02 17.30 4.47
C GLN A 38 -7.28 18.06 3.17
N GLY A 39 -6.45 19.05 2.90
CA GLY A 39 -6.33 19.69 1.59
C GLY A 39 -4.86 19.68 1.18
N ARG A 40 -4.56 19.14 0.00
CA ARG A 40 -3.21 19.10 -0.56
C ARG A 40 -3.21 19.63 -1.98
N HIS A 41 -2.23 20.46 -2.28
CA HIS A 41 -1.97 20.97 -3.62
C HIS A 41 -0.46 20.89 -3.90
N ARG A 42 -0.08 20.06 -4.86
CA ARG A 42 1.29 19.86 -5.30
C ARG A 42 1.42 20.30 -6.76
N ALA A 43 2.38 21.17 -7.04
CA ALA A 43 2.77 21.50 -8.40
C ALA A 43 3.50 20.31 -9.05
N SER A 44 3.42 20.21 -10.37
CA SER A 44 4.22 19.26 -11.14
C SER A 44 5.72 19.58 -11.03
N TYR A 45 6.54 18.54 -11.13
CA TYR A 45 7.99 18.66 -11.12
C TYR A 45 8.57 17.95 -12.34
N ASP A 46 9.32 18.69 -13.14
CA ASP A 46 10.12 18.28 -14.27
C ASP A 46 11.58 18.30 -13.79
N HIS A 47 12.22 17.13 -13.76
CA HIS A 47 13.54 16.95 -13.18
C HIS A 47 14.67 17.39 -14.12
N ASP A 48 14.54 17.04 -15.39
CA ASP A 48 15.61 17.21 -16.38
C ASP A 48 15.39 18.41 -17.33
N GLY A 49 14.26 19.11 -17.17
CA GLY A 49 13.94 20.35 -17.89
C GLY A 49 13.51 20.13 -19.34
N ASP A 50 13.03 18.93 -19.67
CA ASP A 50 12.58 18.59 -21.04
C ASP A 50 11.12 19.00 -21.33
N GLY A 51 10.41 19.52 -20.31
CA GLY A 51 9.00 19.94 -20.40
C GLY A 51 8.01 18.86 -20.01
N TYR A 52 8.46 17.68 -19.63
CA TYR A 52 7.64 16.56 -19.15
C TYR A 52 7.84 16.34 -17.65
N SER A 53 6.78 15.99 -16.95
CA SER A 53 6.85 15.85 -15.48
C SER A 53 7.16 14.42 -15.07
N GLU A 54 8.21 14.22 -14.27
CA GLU A 54 8.48 12.96 -13.53
C GLU A 54 7.59 12.86 -12.30
N LEU A 55 7.14 14.00 -11.75
CA LEU A 55 6.17 14.02 -10.68
C LEU A 55 4.97 14.89 -11.08
N GLY A 56 3.82 14.26 -11.26
CA GLY A 56 2.61 14.95 -11.71
C GLY A 56 2.04 15.93 -10.69
N LYS A 57 1.23 16.87 -11.17
CA LYS A 57 0.39 17.76 -10.37
C LYS A 57 -0.60 16.93 -9.54
N LEU A 58 -0.87 17.35 -8.30
CA LEU A 58 -1.85 16.71 -7.41
C LEU A 58 -2.69 17.77 -6.71
N GLU A 59 -4.01 17.59 -6.74
CA GLU A 59 -4.98 18.30 -5.91
C GLU A 59 -5.85 17.27 -5.18
N ALA A 60 -5.81 17.27 -3.85
CA ALA A 60 -6.59 16.32 -3.06
C ALA A 60 -7.33 17.02 -1.93
N LYS A 61 -8.58 16.64 -1.72
CA LYS A 61 -9.42 17.09 -0.62
C LYS A 61 -10.05 15.87 0.04
N THR A 62 -9.89 15.75 1.34
CA THR A 62 -10.51 14.70 2.14
C THR A 62 -11.28 15.31 3.29
N LEU A 63 -12.48 14.82 3.53
CA LEU A 63 -13.26 15.14 4.69
C LEU A 63 -13.93 13.87 5.21
N GLY A 64 -13.89 13.66 6.52
CA GLY A 64 -14.53 12.51 7.11
C GLY A 64 -14.73 12.63 8.60
N PHE A 65 -15.47 11.67 9.13
CA PHE A 65 -15.67 11.54 10.56
C PHE A 65 -15.82 10.09 10.99
N ARG A 66 -15.54 9.85 12.26
CA ARG A 66 -15.80 8.60 12.93
C ARG A 66 -16.47 8.89 14.26
N SER A 67 -17.62 8.28 14.49
CA SER A 67 -18.37 8.44 15.72
C SER A 67 -18.59 7.11 16.42
N TYR A 68 -18.78 7.14 17.73
CA TYR A 68 -19.18 5.97 18.49
C TYR A 68 -20.27 6.30 19.51
N LEU A 69 -21.09 5.31 19.80
CA LEU A 69 -22.07 5.32 20.86
C LEU A 69 -21.98 4.01 21.64
N LYS A 70 -21.71 4.09 22.94
CA LYS A 70 -21.88 2.96 23.86
C LYS A 70 -23.36 2.80 24.17
N THR A 71 -24.00 1.82 23.58
CA THR A 71 -25.41 1.52 23.79
C THR A 71 -25.68 0.85 25.14
N SER A 72 -24.61 0.25 25.71
CA SER A 72 -24.59 -0.24 27.10
C SER A 72 -23.13 -0.30 27.59
N ASN A 73 -22.92 -0.79 28.83
CA ASN A 73 -21.57 -1.03 29.36
C ASN A 73 -20.81 -2.13 28.58
N TYR A 74 -21.52 -2.94 27.81
CA TYR A 74 -21.00 -4.10 27.10
C TYR A 74 -21.16 -4.00 25.59
N SER A 75 -21.71 -2.90 25.07
CA SER A 75 -21.95 -2.75 23.64
C SER A 75 -21.57 -1.38 23.13
N LYS A 76 -21.05 -1.35 21.92
CA LYS A 76 -20.63 -0.13 21.23
C LYS A 76 -20.98 -0.19 19.75
N LEU A 77 -21.63 0.87 19.28
CA LEU A 77 -21.85 1.15 17.87
C LEU A 77 -20.79 2.14 17.40
N THR A 78 -20.17 1.88 16.25
CA THR A 78 -19.23 2.80 15.60
C THR A 78 -19.71 3.04 14.18
N PHE A 79 -19.73 4.30 13.76
CA PHE A 79 -20.06 4.72 12.41
C PHE A 79 -18.94 5.61 11.87
N GLU A 80 -18.56 5.41 10.61
CA GLU A 80 -17.59 6.24 9.92
C GLU A 80 -18.04 6.58 8.50
N TYR A 81 -17.63 7.74 8.04
CA TYR A 81 -17.84 8.19 6.66
C TYR A 81 -16.68 9.08 6.24
N HIS A 82 -16.28 8.98 4.98
CA HIS A 82 -15.32 9.87 4.36
C HIS A 82 -15.65 10.12 2.89
N ASN A 83 -15.28 11.30 2.44
CA ASN A 83 -15.27 11.70 1.04
C ASN A 83 -13.85 12.11 0.66
N ILE A 84 -13.38 11.66 -0.50
CA ILE A 84 -12.11 12.01 -1.09
C ILE A 84 -12.36 12.49 -2.51
N SER A 85 -11.84 13.67 -2.84
CA SER A 85 -11.75 14.19 -4.20
C SER A 85 -10.27 14.35 -4.53
N GLU A 86 -9.80 13.68 -5.57
CA GLU A 86 -8.40 13.71 -5.96
C GLU A 86 -8.23 13.86 -7.46
N PHE A 87 -7.53 14.90 -7.87
CA PHE A 87 -7.11 15.14 -9.23
C PHE A 87 -5.59 14.96 -9.34
N ARG A 88 -5.15 14.15 -10.30
CA ARG A 88 -3.73 13.98 -10.67
C ARG A 88 -3.54 14.22 -12.15
N ARG A 89 -2.41 14.83 -12.52
CA ARG A 89 -2.04 14.99 -13.92
C ARG A 89 -0.52 15.03 -14.08
N GLY A 90 0.00 14.15 -14.93
CA GLY A 90 1.39 14.08 -15.41
C GLY A 90 1.46 14.24 -16.92
N GLY A 91 2.66 14.37 -17.46
CA GLY A 91 2.97 14.58 -18.86
C GLY A 91 3.48 15.98 -19.14
N ASN A 92 3.19 16.51 -20.34
CA ASN A 92 3.61 17.84 -20.76
C ASN A 92 2.41 18.79 -20.98
N LEU A 93 2.70 20.09 -21.24
CA LEU A 93 1.71 21.12 -21.60
C LEU A 93 0.48 21.09 -20.66
N LEU A 94 0.71 21.05 -19.34
CA LEU A 94 -0.32 20.78 -18.31
C LEU A 94 -1.46 21.83 -18.26
N ASP A 95 -1.34 22.96 -18.96
CA ASP A 95 -2.36 24.00 -19.04
C ASP A 95 -3.34 23.79 -20.23
N LEU A 96 -3.02 22.86 -21.15
CA LEU A 96 -3.87 22.51 -22.28
C LEU A 96 -4.81 21.34 -21.94
N PRO A 97 -5.92 21.15 -22.68
CA PRO A 97 -6.69 19.91 -22.59
C PRO A 97 -5.82 18.66 -22.82
N PRO A 98 -6.09 17.53 -22.14
CA PRO A 98 -5.26 16.33 -22.25
C PRO A 98 -4.99 15.86 -23.68
N HIS A 99 -6.01 15.87 -24.54
CA HIS A 99 -5.93 15.46 -25.95
C HIS A 99 -5.21 16.47 -26.89
N GLU A 100 -4.71 17.58 -26.36
CA GLU A 100 -3.89 18.55 -27.11
C GLU A 100 -2.40 18.45 -26.74
N THR A 101 -2.06 17.49 -25.87
CA THR A 101 -0.70 17.28 -25.36
C THR A 101 -0.02 16.06 -26.00
N ASP A 102 1.30 16.01 -25.96
CA ASP A 102 2.03 14.90 -26.57
C ASP A 102 1.91 13.62 -25.73
N ILE A 103 1.95 13.73 -24.39
CA ILE A 103 1.66 12.66 -23.43
C ILE A 103 0.91 13.26 -22.24
N THR A 104 -0.17 12.63 -21.83
CA THR A 104 -0.84 12.94 -20.56
C THR A 104 -1.38 11.67 -19.92
N GLU A 105 -1.10 11.56 -18.62
CA GLU A 105 -1.79 10.69 -17.68
C GLU A 105 -2.57 11.58 -16.71
N GLN A 106 -3.90 11.49 -16.73
CA GLN A 106 -4.77 12.28 -15.87
C GLN A 106 -5.85 11.41 -15.23
N THR A 107 -6.09 11.62 -13.94
CA THR A 107 -7.21 11.00 -13.22
C THR A 107 -7.91 12.01 -12.32
N ASP A 108 -9.24 11.96 -12.31
CA ASP A 108 -10.11 12.68 -11.36
C ASP A 108 -10.97 11.66 -10.62
N HIS A 109 -10.70 11.49 -9.31
CA HIS A 109 -11.37 10.54 -8.45
C HIS A 109 -12.35 11.23 -7.51
N GLN A 110 -13.55 10.66 -7.39
CA GLN A 110 -14.54 10.99 -6.38
C GLN A 110 -14.87 9.71 -5.61
N ILE A 111 -14.42 9.62 -4.36
CA ILE A 111 -14.56 8.44 -3.51
C ILE A 111 -15.43 8.79 -2.32
N ASN A 112 -16.49 8.00 -2.10
CA ASN A 112 -17.34 8.06 -0.92
C ASN A 112 -17.31 6.69 -0.24
N GLY A 113 -16.89 6.66 1.01
CA GLY A 113 -16.79 5.42 1.77
C GLY A 113 -17.28 5.59 3.20
N GLY A 114 -17.72 4.48 3.77
CA GLY A 114 -18.14 4.47 5.16
C GLY A 114 -18.41 3.08 5.70
N GLY A 115 -18.64 2.99 6.99
CA GLY A 115 -18.85 1.72 7.64
C GLY A 115 -19.63 1.83 8.95
N LEU A 116 -20.26 0.73 9.30
CA LEU A 116 -20.97 0.55 10.55
C LEU A 116 -20.43 -0.69 11.26
N LYS A 117 -20.15 -0.58 12.55
CA LYS A 117 -19.64 -1.67 13.36
C LYS A 117 -20.35 -1.72 14.70
N PHE A 118 -20.84 -2.90 15.08
CA PHE A 118 -21.42 -3.19 16.37
C PHE A 118 -20.59 -4.22 17.12
N ASP A 119 -20.10 -3.85 18.29
CA ASP A 119 -19.38 -4.72 19.23
C ASP A 119 -20.29 -5.03 20.43
N LEU A 120 -20.44 -6.30 20.78
CA LEU A 120 -21.19 -6.77 21.94
C LEU A 120 -20.34 -7.74 22.75
N PHE A 121 -20.27 -7.53 24.06
CA PHE A 121 -19.61 -8.41 25.02
C PHE A 121 -20.63 -8.96 26.02
N SER A 122 -20.45 -10.19 26.45
CA SER A 122 -21.16 -10.71 27.62
C SER A 122 -20.65 -10.04 28.92
N ARG A 123 -21.44 -10.11 29.98
CA ARG A 123 -21.06 -9.51 31.28
C ARG A 123 -19.77 -10.10 31.87
N ASN A 124 -19.48 -11.35 31.59
CA ASN A 124 -18.26 -12.02 32.01
C ASN A 124 -17.11 -11.91 30.98
N TYR A 125 -17.31 -11.18 29.89
CA TYR A 125 -16.37 -10.98 28.77
C TYR A 125 -15.93 -12.26 28.04
N HIS A 126 -16.50 -13.43 28.35
CA HIS A 126 -16.16 -14.68 27.64
C HIS A 126 -16.70 -14.71 26.19
N HIS A 127 -17.83 -14.02 25.93
CA HIS A 127 -18.41 -13.95 24.60
C HIS A 127 -18.22 -12.56 24.00
N ARG A 128 -17.79 -12.52 22.78
CA ARG A 128 -17.71 -11.30 21.98
C ARG A 128 -18.34 -11.54 20.63
N LEU A 129 -19.30 -10.70 20.26
CA LEU A 129 -19.89 -10.63 18.93
C LEU A 129 -19.51 -9.31 18.29
N ASN A 130 -19.07 -9.39 17.04
CA ASN A 130 -18.75 -8.25 16.20
C ASN A 130 -19.53 -8.37 14.91
N VAL A 131 -20.33 -7.37 14.58
CA VAL A 131 -21.04 -7.27 13.29
C VAL A 131 -20.57 -5.99 12.62
N TYR A 132 -20.20 -6.07 11.36
CA TYR A 132 -19.68 -4.93 10.63
C TYR A 132 -20.15 -4.93 9.19
N THR A 133 -20.22 -3.73 8.63
CA THR A 133 -20.41 -3.50 7.21
C THR A 133 -19.65 -2.26 6.79
N SER A 134 -19.12 -2.28 5.58
CA SER A 134 -18.55 -1.10 4.93
C SER A 134 -18.92 -1.09 3.45
N ALA A 135 -19.02 0.11 2.89
CA ALA A 135 -19.26 0.32 1.47
C ALA A 135 -18.41 1.47 0.97
N GLN A 136 -17.95 1.38 -0.27
CA GLN A 136 -17.25 2.44 -0.96
C GLN A 136 -17.75 2.52 -2.39
N HIS A 137 -17.99 3.76 -2.84
CA HIS A 137 -18.32 4.06 -4.22
C HIS A 137 -17.26 5.00 -4.77
N THR A 138 -16.60 4.58 -5.85
CA THR A 138 -15.56 5.30 -6.56
C THR A 138 -16.07 5.68 -7.95
N LYS A 139 -15.88 6.94 -8.32
CA LYS A 139 -15.99 7.41 -9.71
C LYS A 139 -14.64 7.94 -10.13
N ARG A 140 -14.17 7.55 -11.29
CA ARG A 140 -12.94 8.05 -11.89
C ARG A 140 -13.21 8.49 -13.33
N GLN A 141 -12.79 9.69 -13.66
CA GLN A 141 -12.56 10.11 -15.04
C GLN A 141 -11.07 10.04 -15.31
N SER A 142 -10.68 9.44 -16.41
CA SER A 142 -9.28 9.25 -16.78
C SER A 142 -9.00 9.72 -18.18
N TYR A 143 -7.74 10.06 -18.43
CA TYR A 143 -7.17 10.19 -19.74
C TYR A 143 -5.77 9.57 -19.70
N TYR A 144 -5.53 8.57 -20.54
CA TYR A 144 -4.25 7.89 -20.68
C TYR A 144 -3.89 7.88 -22.16
N GLY A 145 -3.22 8.93 -22.62
CA GLY A 145 -3.00 9.09 -24.05
C GLY A 145 -1.67 9.72 -24.41
N ALA A 146 -1.23 9.41 -25.64
CA ALA A 146 -0.08 9.98 -26.32
C ALA A 146 -0.47 10.46 -27.72
N GLY A 147 0.37 11.33 -28.33
CA GLY A 147 0.19 11.76 -29.72
C GLY A 147 -1.06 12.61 -29.99
N LYS A 148 -1.58 13.31 -28.96
CA LYS A 148 -2.80 14.17 -29.06
C LYS A 148 -4.07 13.38 -29.38
N ASP A 149 -4.20 12.19 -28.80
CA ASP A 149 -5.29 11.28 -29.10
C ASP A 149 -6.61 11.69 -28.42
N PRO A 150 -7.68 12.01 -29.20
CA PRO A 150 -8.98 12.32 -28.62
C PRO A 150 -9.72 11.09 -28.07
N ASN A 151 -9.24 9.86 -28.33
CA ASN A 151 -9.89 8.61 -27.95
C ASN A 151 -9.51 8.11 -26.55
N ALA A 152 -8.49 8.71 -25.92
CA ALA A 152 -7.87 8.22 -24.69
C ALA A 152 -8.66 8.52 -23.40
N TYR A 153 -9.90 8.98 -23.49
CA TYR A 153 -10.76 9.26 -22.33
C TYR A 153 -11.43 8.01 -21.82
N GLY A 154 -11.44 7.86 -20.47
CA GLY A 154 -12.09 6.76 -19.79
C GLY A 154 -12.96 7.22 -18.62
N ASN A 155 -13.94 6.37 -18.29
CA ASN A 155 -14.79 6.52 -17.11
C ASN A 155 -14.82 5.18 -16.36
N THR A 156 -14.55 5.25 -15.06
CA THR A 156 -14.64 4.08 -14.18
C THR A 156 -15.65 4.36 -13.09
N THR A 157 -16.51 3.38 -12.81
CA THR A 157 -17.32 3.33 -11.59
C THR A 157 -17.06 2.01 -10.90
N ASP A 158 -16.89 2.08 -9.58
CA ASP A 158 -16.68 0.91 -8.76
C ASP A 158 -17.48 1.02 -7.47
N MET A 159 -18.22 -0.04 -7.13
CA MET A 159 -18.98 -0.17 -5.89
C MET A 159 -18.54 -1.39 -5.12
N THR A 160 -17.80 -1.18 -4.04
CA THR A 160 -17.42 -2.23 -3.11
C THR A 160 -18.32 -2.25 -1.88
N PHE A 161 -18.69 -3.45 -1.42
CA PHE A 161 -19.41 -3.68 -0.17
C PHE A 161 -18.84 -4.90 0.54
N ILE A 162 -18.65 -4.79 1.85
CA ILE A 162 -18.25 -5.91 2.72
C ILE A 162 -19.17 -5.91 3.93
N GLY A 163 -19.72 -7.08 4.28
CA GLY A 163 -20.49 -7.29 5.49
C GLY A 163 -20.10 -8.58 6.17
N GLY A 164 -19.98 -8.58 7.48
CA GLY A 164 -19.55 -9.76 8.19
C GLY A 164 -20.00 -9.83 9.64
N VAL A 165 -19.95 -11.05 10.15
CA VAL A 165 -20.17 -11.36 11.56
C VAL A 165 -19.03 -12.20 12.07
N GLN A 166 -18.50 -11.83 13.22
CA GLN A 166 -17.46 -12.56 13.92
C GLN A 166 -17.89 -12.80 15.36
N TYR A 167 -17.76 -14.03 15.81
CA TYR A 167 -17.97 -14.41 17.19
C TYR A 167 -16.70 -15.00 17.77
N SER A 168 -16.37 -14.59 19.00
CA SER A 168 -15.27 -15.15 19.77
C SER A 168 -15.74 -15.62 21.14
N TYR A 169 -15.16 -16.73 21.59
CA TYR A 169 -15.43 -17.30 22.89
C TYR A 169 -14.13 -17.64 23.61
N GLU A 170 -14.02 -17.20 24.86
CA GLU A 170 -12.87 -17.49 25.72
C GLU A 170 -13.20 -18.66 26.64
N TRP A 171 -12.42 -19.75 26.50
CA TRP A 171 -12.49 -20.93 27.33
C TRP A 171 -11.46 -20.83 28.47
N ASP A 172 -11.89 -21.01 29.73
CA ASP A 172 -10.96 -21.18 30.84
C ASP A 172 -10.02 -22.35 30.61
N LYS A 173 -10.54 -23.41 29.97
CA LYS A 173 -9.76 -24.56 29.50
C LYS A 173 -10.46 -25.23 28.33
N CYS A 174 -9.73 -25.42 27.24
CA CYS A 174 -10.14 -26.19 26.08
C CYS A 174 -9.07 -27.25 25.80
N LEU A 175 -9.39 -28.54 25.95
CA LEU A 175 -8.46 -29.66 25.87
C LEU A 175 -7.38 -29.59 26.95
N PHE A 176 -6.30 -28.86 26.73
CA PHE A 176 -5.10 -28.90 27.58
C PHE A 176 -4.71 -27.54 28.21
N MET A 177 -5.23 -26.40 27.68
CA MET A 177 -4.96 -25.06 28.23
C MET A 177 -6.09 -24.06 27.92
N PRO A 178 -6.07 -22.85 28.50
CA PRO A 178 -6.99 -21.78 28.12
C PRO A 178 -6.95 -21.53 26.60
N ALA A 179 -8.10 -21.21 26.02
CA ALA A 179 -8.17 -21.00 24.58
C ALA A 179 -9.19 -19.93 24.21
N THR A 180 -8.99 -19.33 23.04
CA THR A 180 -9.93 -18.42 22.41
C THR A 180 -10.34 -18.98 21.06
N PHE A 181 -11.60 -19.35 20.93
CA PHE A 181 -12.22 -19.66 19.66
C PHE A 181 -12.63 -18.37 18.96
N THR A 182 -12.44 -18.29 17.66
CA THR A 182 -12.98 -17.21 16.82
C THR A 182 -13.48 -17.82 15.51
N GLY A 183 -14.73 -17.55 15.18
CA GLY A 183 -15.33 -17.97 13.92
C GLY A 183 -16.25 -16.89 13.38
N GLY A 184 -16.53 -16.96 12.08
CA GLY A 184 -17.36 -15.96 11.45
C GLY A 184 -17.67 -16.26 10.00
N ALA A 185 -18.51 -15.41 9.43
CA ALA A 185 -18.83 -15.38 8.03
C ALA A 185 -18.74 -13.95 7.48
N GLU A 186 -18.39 -13.84 6.22
CA GLU A 186 -18.22 -12.58 5.53
C GLU A 186 -18.73 -12.68 4.12
N TYR A 187 -19.33 -11.62 3.63
CA TYR A 187 -19.72 -11.48 2.24
C TYR A 187 -19.07 -10.21 1.68
N SER A 188 -18.42 -10.35 0.53
CA SER A 188 -17.82 -9.25 -0.22
C SER A 188 -18.48 -9.16 -1.59
N TYR A 189 -18.75 -7.94 -2.01
CA TYR A 189 -19.32 -7.57 -3.30
C TYR A 189 -18.47 -6.47 -3.91
N ASP A 190 -18.21 -6.56 -5.22
CA ASP A 190 -17.47 -5.59 -5.99
C ASP A 190 -18.11 -5.51 -7.37
N ASP A 191 -18.48 -4.30 -7.84
CA ASP A 191 -19.09 -4.06 -9.14
C ASP A 191 -18.33 -2.98 -9.87
N LEU A 192 -17.46 -3.41 -10.76
CA LEU A 192 -16.56 -2.60 -11.55
C LEU A 192 -17.09 -2.42 -12.96
N GLN A 193 -17.15 -1.17 -13.40
CA GLN A 193 -17.39 -0.79 -14.79
C GLN A 193 -16.33 0.22 -15.22
N ASP A 194 -15.54 -0.14 -16.22
CA ASP A 194 -14.50 0.70 -16.79
C ASP A 194 -14.68 0.78 -18.31
N GLU A 195 -14.86 1.98 -18.81
CA GLU A 195 -15.16 2.23 -20.21
C GLU A 195 -14.14 3.20 -20.82
N MET A 196 -13.48 2.78 -21.88
CA MET A 196 -12.66 3.60 -22.77
C MET A 196 -13.16 3.42 -24.19
N LEU A 197 -14.28 4.09 -24.48
CA LEU A 197 -15.05 3.88 -25.72
C LEU A 197 -14.26 4.23 -26.98
N GLY A 198 -13.34 5.18 -26.90
CA GLY A 198 -12.47 5.54 -28.02
C GLY A 198 -11.48 4.43 -28.41
N TYR A 199 -11.18 3.52 -27.48
CA TYR A 199 -10.36 2.32 -27.73
C TYR A 199 -11.21 1.05 -27.82
N HIS A 200 -12.52 1.16 -27.96
CA HIS A 200 -13.46 0.03 -27.99
C HIS A 200 -13.29 -0.93 -26.81
N ARG A 201 -12.85 -0.40 -25.65
CA ARG A 201 -12.54 -1.19 -24.46
C ARG A 201 -13.59 -0.96 -23.38
N THR A 202 -14.14 -2.06 -22.89
CA THR A 202 -15.05 -2.09 -21.74
C THR A 202 -14.68 -3.26 -20.84
N ILE A 203 -14.48 -2.99 -19.55
CA ILE A 203 -14.40 -4.01 -18.50
C ILE A 203 -15.63 -3.83 -17.61
N ALA A 204 -16.49 -4.84 -17.59
CA ALA A 204 -17.65 -4.90 -16.69
C ALA A 204 -17.56 -6.19 -15.90
N GLN A 205 -17.39 -6.08 -14.59
CA GLN A 205 -17.17 -7.25 -13.74
C GLN A 205 -17.88 -7.11 -12.41
N THR A 206 -18.70 -8.09 -12.07
CA THR A 206 -19.36 -8.18 -10.77
C THR A 206 -18.82 -9.39 -10.01
N VAL A 207 -18.23 -9.13 -8.85
CA VAL A 207 -17.61 -10.12 -7.98
C VAL A 207 -18.45 -10.33 -6.73
N HIS A 208 -18.67 -11.61 -6.39
CA HIS A 208 -19.32 -12.03 -5.16
C HIS A 208 -18.43 -13.06 -4.45
N ILE A 209 -18.08 -12.81 -3.20
CA ILE A 209 -17.29 -13.74 -2.39
C ILE A 209 -18.05 -14.02 -1.10
N GLY A 210 -18.48 -15.27 -0.92
CA GLY A 210 -19.00 -15.75 0.35
C GLY A 210 -17.91 -16.50 1.11
N SER A 211 -17.67 -16.14 2.37
CA SER A 211 -16.58 -16.68 3.15
C SER A 211 -17.04 -17.15 4.52
N ALA A 212 -16.43 -18.24 5.00
CA ALA A 212 -16.57 -18.69 6.38
C ALA A 212 -15.19 -19.04 6.95
N PHE A 213 -14.95 -18.69 8.19
CA PHE A 213 -13.67 -18.98 8.85
C PHE A 213 -13.85 -19.40 10.29
N ALA A 214 -12.92 -20.21 10.75
CA ALA A 214 -12.81 -20.59 12.15
C ALA A 214 -11.36 -20.80 12.55
N GLN A 215 -11.04 -20.46 13.79
CA GLN A 215 -9.74 -20.69 14.40
C GLN A 215 -9.86 -20.89 15.90
N ASN A 216 -8.89 -21.57 16.46
CA ASN A 216 -8.71 -21.66 17.90
C ASN A 216 -7.27 -21.37 18.28
N GLU A 217 -7.07 -20.50 19.27
CA GLU A 217 -5.78 -20.20 19.87
C GLU A 217 -5.76 -20.73 21.31
N TRP A 218 -4.87 -21.67 21.59
CA TRP A 218 -4.52 -22.12 22.94
C TRP A 218 -3.33 -21.32 23.43
N LYS A 219 -3.44 -20.70 24.59
CA LYS A 219 -2.42 -19.76 25.05
C LYS A 219 -2.20 -19.81 26.55
N ASN A 220 -0.92 -19.79 26.93
CA ASN A 220 -0.44 -19.49 28.28
C ASN A 220 0.80 -18.58 28.21
N ASP A 221 1.48 -18.36 29.33
CA ASP A 221 2.65 -17.46 29.40
C ASP A 221 3.80 -17.94 28.51
N ARG A 222 3.99 -19.26 28.36
CA ARG A 222 5.12 -19.84 27.62
C ARG A 222 4.78 -20.26 26.21
N TRP A 223 3.56 -20.72 25.95
CA TRP A 223 3.14 -21.28 24.67
C TRP A 223 1.88 -20.59 24.12
N SER A 224 1.83 -20.45 22.82
CA SER A 224 0.60 -20.22 22.07
C SER A 224 0.59 -21.09 20.84
N PHE A 225 -0.54 -21.78 20.60
CA PHE A 225 -0.80 -22.59 19.41
C PHE A 225 -2.07 -22.07 18.76
N LEU A 226 -2.00 -21.67 17.51
CA LEU A 226 -3.16 -21.26 16.75
C LEU A 226 -3.30 -22.18 15.53
N ILE A 227 -4.50 -22.68 15.32
CA ILE A 227 -4.89 -23.41 14.12
C ILE A 227 -6.20 -22.81 13.62
N GLY A 228 -6.30 -22.56 12.33
CA GLY A 228 -7.49 -22.03 11.72
C GLY A 228 -7.53 -22.26 10.21
N GLY A 229 -8.66 -21.94 9.64
CA GLY A 229 -8.85 -21.99 8.20
C GLY A 229 -10.01 -21.11 7.75
N ARG A 230 -9.98 -20.75 6.50
CA ARG A 230 -11.01 -19.98 5.81
C ARG A 230 -11.42 -20.72 4.55
N LEU A 231 -12.70 -20.74 4.27
CA LEU A 231 -13.31 -21.20 3.05
C LEU A 231 -13.87 -20.00 2.30
N ASP A 232 -13.50 -19.85 1.05
CA ASP A 232 -13.95 -18.77 0.18
C ASP A 232 -14.60 -19.35 -1.08
N LYS A 233 -15.83 -18.93 -1.40
CA LYS A 233 -16.50 -19.21 -2.66
C LYS A 233 -16.64 -17.91 -3.44
N HIS A 234 -15.90 -17.84 -4.53
CA HIS A 234 -15.90 -16.73 -5.48
C HIS A 234 -16.79 -17.09 -6.68
N ASN A 235 -17.59 -16.15 -7.20
CA ASN A 235 -18.50 -16.43 -8.32
C ASN A 235 -17.78 -16.75 -9.64
N MET A 236 -16.54 -16.24 -9.82
CA MET A 236 -15.74 -16.51 -11.03
C MET A 236 -14.93 -17.81 -10.93
N MET A 237 -15.11 -18.61 -9.89
CA MET A 237 -14.40 -19.88 -9.70
C MET A 237 -15.39 -21.02 -9.44
N ASP A 238 -15.16 -22.17 -10.05
CA ASP A 238 -16.04 -23.33 -9.92
C ASP A 238 -15.90 -24.03 -8.56
N HIS A 239 -14.77 -23.88 -7.90
CA HIS A 239 -14.46 -24.55 -6.64
C HIS A 239 -14.39 -23.58 -5.45
N VAL A 240 -14.39 -24.15 -4.25
CA VAL A 240 -14.17 -23.44 -2.99
C VAL A 240 -12.69 -23.46 -2.67
N ILE A 241 -12.13 -22.31 -2.28
CA ILE A 241 -10.75 -22.23 -1.84
C ILE A 241 -10.68 -22.43 -0.33
N PHE A 242 -9.75 -23.27 0.11
CA PHE A 242 -9.43 -23.46 1.52
C PHE A 242 -8.07 -22.87 1.83
N SER A 243 -8.05 -21.91 2.75
CA SER A 243 -6.85 -21.20 3.20
C SER A 243 -6.54 -21.55 4.66
N PRO A 244 -5.73 -22.59 4.92
CA PRO A 244 -5.30 -22.95 6.27
C PRO A 244 -4.24 -21.99 6.81
N ARG A 245 -4.23 -21.87 8.16
CA ARG A 245 -3.15 -21.19 8.90
C ARG A 245 -2.84 -21.89 10.21
N ALA A 246 -1.57 -21.84 10.59
CA ALA A 246 -1.09 -22.35 11.87
C ALA A 246 0.02 -21.46 12.39
N ASN A 247 0.02 -21.19 13.70
CA ASN A 247 1.09 -20.44 14.36
C ASN A 247 1.46 -21.14 15.67
N VAL A 248 2.75 -21.16 15.96
CA VAL A 248 3.30 -21.59 17.23
C VAL A 248 4.17 -20.49 17.78
N ARG A 249 3.98 -20.16 19.05
CA ARG A 249 4.85 -19.26 19.79
C ARG A 249 5.36 -19.98 21.04
N PHE A 250 6.64 -19.83 21.31
CA PHE A 250 7.29 -20.32 22.52
C PHE A 250 8.14 -19.23 23.17
N ASN A 251 7.90 -18.96 24.43
CA ASN A 251 8.67 -18.03 25.25
C ASN A 251 9.53 -18.84 26.22
N PRO A 252 10.78 -19.24 25.88
CA PRO A 252 11.65 -19.95 26.79
C PRO A 252 11.99 -19.12 28.04
N THR A 253 12.10 -17.82 27.88
CA THR A 253 12.28 -16.81 28.91
C THR A 253 11.34 -15.62 28.69
N LYS A 254 11.35 -14.65 29.62
CA LYS A 254 10.59 -13.39 29.43
C LYS A 254 11.17 -12.51 28.33
N ASP A 255 12.44 -12.73 28.00
CA ASP A 255 13.19 -11.90 27.05
C ASP A 255 13.24 -12.50 25.64
N ILE A 256 12.90 -13.78 25.48
CA ILE A 256 13.00 -14.49 24.20
C ILE A 256 11.63 -15.00 23.78
N ASN A 257 11.26 -14.66 22.54
CA ASN A 257 10.05 -15.12 21.88
C ASN A 257 10.43 -15.83 20.57
N LEU A 258 10.10 -17.10 20.45
CA LEU A 258 10.27 -17.88 19.24
C LEU A 258 8.91 -18.05 18.58
N ARG A 259 8.82 -17.82 17.26
CA ARG A 259 7.58 -17.98 16.50
C ARG A 259 7.84 -18.78 15.23
N MET A 260 6.85 -19.57 14.84
CA MET A 260 6.77 -20.21 13.55
C MET A 260 5.34 -20.06 13.03
N SER A 261 5.19 -19.69 11.77
CA SER A 261 3.90 -19.53 11.14
C SER A 261 3.86 -20.21 9.77
N TYR A 262 2.68 -20.73 9.45
CA TYR A 262 2.30 -21.19 8.14
C TYR A 262 0.97 -20.54 7.75
N SER A 263 0.87 -20.07 6.51
CA SER A 263 -0.38 -19.57 5.95
C SER A 263 -0.47 -19.85 4.45
N SER A 264 -1.68 -20.07 3.97
CA SER A 264 -2.02 -20.10 2.57
C SER A 264 -2.93 -18.92 2.24
N GLY A 265 -2.84 -18.42 1.00
CA GLY A 265 -3.68 -17.35 0.47
C GLY A 265 -3.85 -17.49 -1.03
N PHE A 266 -4.75 -16.69 -1.60
CA PHE A 266 -4.99 -16.65 -3.04
C PHE A 266 -5.29 -15.24 -3.53
N ARG A 267 -5.14 -15.01 -4.84
CA ARG A 267 -5.63 -13.85 -5.57
C ARG A 267 -6.59 -14.32 -6.64
N ALA A 268 -7.80 -13.79 -6.63
CA ALA A 268 -8.85 -14.23 -7.54
C ALA A 268 -8.58 -13.84 -9.00
N PRO A 269 -9.13 -14.57 -9.99
CA PRO A 269 -8.99 -14.26 -11.41
C PRO A 269 -9.97 -13.14 -11.84
N GLN A 270 -9.78 -11.93 -11.28
CA GLN A 270 -10.61 -10.74 -11.54
C GLN A 270 -9.76 -9.58 -12.06
N ALA A 271 -10.42 -8.56 -12.59
CA ALA A 271 -9.76 -7.31 -12.94
C ALA A 271 -9.28 -6.58 -11.69
N PHE A 272 -8.11 -5.98 -11.78
CA PHE A 272 -7.53 -5.14 -10.75
C PHE A 272 -7.24 -3.76 -11.32
N ASP A 273 -6.95 -2.77 -10.47
CA ASP A 273 -6.70 -1.39 -10.91
C ASP A 273 -5.58 -1.28 -11.95
N GLU A 274 -4.56 -2.14 -11.85
CA GLU A 274 -3.47 -2.23 -12.83
C GLU A 274 -3.94 -2.65 -14.23
N ASP A 275 -5.07 -3.36 -14.35
CA ASP A 275 -5.65 -3.77 -15.64
C ASP A 275 -6.46 -2.64 -16.30
N LEU A 276 -6.83 -1.64 -15.51
CA LEU A 276 -7.57 -0.47 -15.97
C LEU A 276 -6.65 0.63 -16.49
N HIS A 277 -5.36 0.51 -16.19
CA HIS A 277 -4.35 1.47 -16.60
C HIS A 277 -3.91 1.21 -18.04
N ILE A 278 -3.84 2.24 -18.86
CA ILE A 278 -3.26 2.20 -20.19
C ILE A 278 -1.91 2.89 -20.14
N THR A 279 -0.87 2.17 -20.53
CA THR A 279 0.48 2.72 -20.55
C THR A 279 0.81 3.26 -21.94
N ALA A 280 1.23 4.52 -22.01
CA ALA A 280 1.80 5.08 -23.22
C ALA A 280 3.30 4.80 -23.25
N VAL A 281 3.75 3.99 -24.20
CA VAL A 281 5.15 3.62 -24.36
C VAL A 281 5.57 3.90 -25.79
N GLY A 282 6.61 4.71 -25.97
CA GLY A 282 7.14 5.03 -27.30
C GLY A 282 6.17 5.76 -28.22
N GLY A 283 5.04 6.29 -27.69
CA GLY A 283 3.95 6.85 -28.46
C GLY A 283 2.84 5.84 -28.78
N ASP A 284 3.01 4.57 -28.43
CA ASP A 284 1.99 3.52 -28.58
C ASP A 284 1.17 3.35 -27.29
N VAL A 285 -0.07 2.92 -27.46
CA VAL A 285 -1.00 2.61 -26.36
C VAL A 285 -1.01 1.10 -26.15
N ALA A 286 -0.81 0.66 -24.92
CA ALA A 286 -0.91 -0.75 -24.53
C ALA A 286 -2.24 -1.00 -23.79
N ILE A 287 -3.10 -1.83 -24.37
CA ILE A 287 -4.41 -2.20 -23.81
C ILE A 287 -4.30 -3.58 -23.17
N ILE A 288 -4.68 -3.68 -21.89
CA ILE A 288 -4.66 -4.94 -21.16
C ILE A 288 -6.02 -5.62 -21.26
N GLN A 289 -6.01 -6.90 -21.65
CA GLN A 289 -7.16 -7.80 -21.64
C GLN A 289 -6.93 -8.90 -20.60
N ILE A 290 -8.02 -9.47 -20.08
CA ILE A 290 -7.97 -10.57 -19.12
C ILE A 290 -8.27 -11.86 -19.87
N SER A 291 -7.38 -12.84 -19.74
CA SER A 291 -7.59 -14.16 -20.34
C SER A 291 -8.86 -14.81 -19.79
N PRO A 292 -9.73 -15.35 -20.64
CA PRO A 292 -10.92 -16.07 -20.20
C PRO A 292 -10.59 -17.34 -19.40
N ASP A 293 -9.37 -17.88 -19.55
CA ASP A 293 -8.88 -19.06 -18.84
C ASP A 293 -8.07 -18.73 -17.58
N LEU A 294 -8.08 -17.45 -17.14
CA LEU A 294 -7.32 -17.00 -15.97
C LEU A 294 -7.78 -17.76 -14.72
N LYS A 295 -6.82 -18.40 -14.03
CA LYS A 295 -7.02 -19.10 -12.75
C LYS A 295 -6.46 -18.26 -11.62
N GLU A 296 -6.92 -18.53 -10.41
CA GLU A 296 -6.40 -17.87 -9.22
C GLU A 296 -4.90 -18.10 -9.01
N GLU A 297 -4.20 -17.08 -8.53
CA GLU A 297 -2.87 -17.25 -7.93
C GLU A 297 -3.01 -17.87 -6.55
N ASN A 298 -2.12 -18.78 -6.20
CA ASN A 298 -2.07 -19.40 -4.88
C ASN A 298 -0.72 -19.17 -4.22
N SER A 299 -0.73 -18.88 -2.94
CA SER A 299 0.48 -18.71 -2.12
C SER A 299 0.50 -19.65 -0.93
N GLN A 300 1.69 -20.16 -0.61
CA GLN A 300 1.98 -20.85 0.64
C GLN A 300 3.21 -20.23 1.26
N SER A 301 3.08 -19.76 2.50
CA SER A 301 4.14 -19.05 3.21
C SER A 301 4.47 -19.73 4.52
N VAL A 302 5.77 -19.85 4.81
CA VAL A 302 6.30 -20.27 6.09
C VAL A 302 7.25 -19.19 6.57
N SER A 303 7.16 -18.82 7.86
CA SER A 303 8.16 -17.99 8.51
C SER A 303 8.53 -18.52 9.88
N ALA A 304 9.76 -18.23 10.30
CA ALA A 304 10.25 -18.52 11.64
C ALA A 304 11.05 -17.33 12.15
N SER A 305 10.79 -16.91 13.39
CA SER A 305 11.46 -15.77 13.99
C SER A 305 11.92 -16.00 15.41
N VAL A 306 12.99 -15.31 15.76
CA VAL A 306 13.51 -15.13 17.12
C VAL A 306 13.43 -13.66 17.45
N ASP A 307 12.77 -13.34 18.55
CA ASP A 307 12.56 -11.98 19.02
C ASP A 307 13.11 -11.87 20.43
N PHE A 308 14.08 -11.01 20.61
CA PHE A 308 14.79 -10.79 21.87
C PHE A 308 14.45 -9.41 22.43
N TYR A 309 13.98 -9.36 23.67
CA TYR A 309 13.67 -8.14 24.41
C TYR A 309 14.50 -8.12 25.68
N HIS A 310 15.23 -7.04 25.92
CA HIS A 310 15.95 -6.92 27.17
C HIS A 310 16.03 -5.47 27.65
N ARG A 311 16.14 -5.30 28.95
CA ARG A 311 16.33 -3.98 29.56
C ARG A 311 17.67 -3.92 30.28
N PHE A 312 18.61 -3.17 29.72
CA PHE A 312 19.93 -2.90 30.33
C PHE A 312 19.86 -1.56 31.10
N GLY A 313 19.48 -1.63 32.36
CA GLY A 313 19.26 -0.43 33.16
C GLY A 313 18.17 0.48 32.55
N PRO A 314 18.50 1.72 32.13
CA PRO A 314 17.55 2.63 31.50
C PRO A 314 17.34 2.37 30.00
N VAL A 315 18.15 1.53 29.37
CA VAL A 315 18.08 1.24 27.93
C VAL A 315 17.20 0.02 27.69
N GLN A 316 16.20 0.16 26.83
CA GLN A 316 15.39 -0.95 26.34
C GLN A 316 15.87 -1.32 24.94
N VAL A 317 16.06 -2.61 24.68
CA VAL A 317 16.44 -3.14 23.38
C VAL A 317 15.47 -4.23 22.94
N ASN A 318 15.24 -4.27 21.63
CA ASN A 318 14.56 -5.36 20.97
C ASN A 318 15.35 -5.72 19.70
N PHE A 319 15.53 -7.00 19.45
CA PHE A 319 16.17 -7.50 18.24
C PHE A 319 15.37 -8.66 17.68
N LEU A 320 14.98 -8.57 16.41
CA LEU A 320 14.23 -9.58 15.67
C LEU A 320 15.06 -10.11 14.51
N VAL A 321 15.07 -11.43 14.37
CA VAL A 321 15.53 -12.14 13.18
C VAL A 321 14.38 -13.02 12.70
N GLU A 322 13.97 -12.87 11.44
CA GLU A 322 12.94 -13.68 10.82
C GLU A 322 13.43 -14.23 9.49
N GLY A 323 13.34 -15.54 9.32
CA GLY A 323 13.46 -16.20 8.02
C GLY A 323 12.08 -16.46 7.42
N PHE A 324 11.91 -16.23 6.12
CA PHE A 324 10.66 -16.47 5.41
C PHE A 324 10.86 -17.16 4.07
N TYR A 325 9.85 -17.94 3.67
CA TYR A 325 9.76 -18.59 2.37
C TYR A 325 8.31 -18.57 1.89
N THR A 326 8.08 -18.10 0.67
CA THR A 326 6.78 -18.08 0.00
C THR A 326 6.90 -18.75 -1.36
N ASP A 327 6.05 -19.76 -1.59
CA ASP A 327 5.85 -20.41 -2.89
C ASP A 327 4.58 -19.86 -3.53
N LEU A 328 4.72 -19.26 -4.72
CA LEU A 328 3.62 -18.73 -5.53
C LEU A 328 3.38 -19.66 -6.72
N ARG A 329 2.11 -19.92 -7.00
CA ARG A 329 1.67 -20.74 -8.15
C ARG A 329 0.70 -19.93 -8.99
N ASN A 330 0.69 -20.19 -10.30
CA ASN A 330 -0.17 -19.50 -11.26
C ASN A 330 -0.04 -17.96 -11.18
N VAL A 331 1.17 -17.44 -11.00
CA VAL A 331 1.42 -16.00 -10.88
C VAL A 331 0.92 -15.28 -12.12
N PHE A 332 0.22 -14.17 -11.94
CA PHE A 332 -0.25 -13.36 -13.07
C PHE A 332 0.93 -12.71 -13.78
N ILE A 333 0.96 -12.89 -15.08
CA ILE A 333 1.93 -12.25 -16.00
C ILE A 333 1.14 -11.49 -17.07
N LEU A 334 1.79 -10.51 -17.68
CA LEU A 334 1.32 -9.86 -18.90
C LEU A 334 2.14 -10.37 -20.07
N GLU A 335 1.45 -10.74 -21.14
CA GLU A 335 2.09 -11.20 -22.38
C GLU A 335 1.50 -10.45 -23.56
N GLU A 336 2.34 -10.06 -24.50
CA GLU A 336 1.92 -9.46 -25.76
C GLU A 336 1.21 -10.50 -26.62
N ILE A 337 0.02 -10.16 -27.12
CA ILE A 337 -0.79 -11.03 -27.97
C ILE A 337 -1.01 -10.46 -29.38
N GLY A 338 -0.43 -9.29 -29.68
CA GLY A 338 -0.50 -8.63 -30.98
C GLY A 338 -0.98 -7.19 -30.90
N ARG A 339 -1.60 -6.74 -31.99
CA ARG A 339 -2.16 -5.38 -32.10
C ARG A 339 -3.61 -5.42 -32.56
N ASP A 340 -4.40 -4.42 -32.15
CA ASP A 340 -5.79 -4.26 -32.59
C ASP A 340 -5.86 -3.60 -33.99
N GLU A 341 -7.09 -3.33 -34.47
CA GLU A 341 -7.34 -2.70 -35.77
C GLU A 341 -6.82 -1.26 -35.85
N ASP A 342 -6.70 -0.58 -34.71
CA ASP A 342 -6.18 0.78 -34.56
C ASP A 342 -4.67 0.82 -34.29
N ASN A 343 -4.00 -0.35 -34.42
CA ASN A 343 -2.57 -0.55 -34.18
C ASN A 343 -2.13 -0.37 -32.71
N ASN A 344 -3.05 -0.39 -31.73
CA ASN A 344 -2.72 -0.40 -30.33
C ASN A 344 -2.13 -1.75 -29.91
N LEU A 345 -1.16 -1.75 -29.02
CA LEU A 345 -0.58 -2.96 -28.45
C LEU A 345 -1.59 -3.69 -27.57
N LEU A 346 -1.80 -4.98 -27.79
CA LEU A 346 -2.66 -5.81 -26.98
C LEU A 346 -1.81 -6.68 -26.04
N MET A 347 -2.05 -6.53 -24.74
CA MET A 347 -1.45 -7.35 -23.70
C MET A 347 -2.53 -8.22 -23.05
N GLU A 348 -2.23 -9.48 -22.80
CA GLU A 348 -3.13 -10.39 -22.07
C GLU A 348 -2.57 -10.72 -20.69
N ARG A 349 -3.41 -10.55 -19.67
CA ARG A 349 -3.13 -11.05 -18.33
C ARG A 349 -3.49 -12.52 -18.25
N ARG A 350 -2.49 -13.34 -17.99
CA ARG A 350 -2.64 -14.81 -17.88
C ARG A 350 -1.77 -15.41 -16.77
N ASN A 351 -1.88 -16.71 -16.54
CA ASN A 351 -1.10 -17.39 -15.53
C ASN A 351 0.27 -17.82 -16.07
N GLY A 352 1.34 -17.41 -15.40
CA GLY A 352 2.67 -17.97 -15.53
C GLY A 352 2.88 -19.19 -14.62
N LYS A 353 4.10 -19.75 -14.65
CA LYS A 353 4.44 -20.99 -13.91
C LYS A 353 4.57 -20.83 -12.40
N GLY A 354 4.68 -19.62 -11.92
CA GLY A 354 4.82 -19.29 -10.53
C GLY A 354 6.20 -18.74 -10.15
N ALA A 355 6.33 -18.38 -8.87
CA ALA A 355 7.54 -17.75 -8.34
C ALA A 355 7.86 -18.25 -6.92
N ARG A 356 9.05 -17.93 -6.44
CA ARG A 356 9.51 -18.15 -5.07
C ARG A 356 10.14 -16.89 -4.53
N VAL A 357 9.75 -16.55 -3.31
CA VAL A 357 10.34 -15.44 -2.56
C VAL A 357 10.83 -15.98 -1.24
N MET A 358 12.09 -15.76 -0.92
CA MET A 358 12.69 -16.19 0.35
C MET A 358 13.70 -15.18 0.84
N GLY A 359 13.85 -15.08 2.16
CA GLY A 359 14.79 -14.12 2.70
C GLY A 359 14.89 -14.15 4.21
N ILE A 360 15.64 -13.16 4.72
CA ILE A 360 15.83 -12.91 6.13
C ILE A 360 15.55 -11.44 6.41
N ASN A 361 14.71 -11.19 7.39
CA ASN A 361 14.46 -9.87 7.97
C ASN A 361 15.27 -9.74 9.27
N LEU A 362 15.95 -8.62 9.43
CA LEU A 362 16.65 -8.21 10.64
C LEU A 362 16.04 -6.90 11.12
N GLU A 363 15.66 -6.79 12.38
CA GLU A 363 15.18 -5.54 12.95
C GLU A 363 15.79 -5.34 14.34
N GLY A 364 16.25 -4.13 14.63
CA GLY A 364 16.74 -3.70 15.92
C GLY A 364 16.04 -2.43 16.39
N LYS A 365 15.65 -2.41 17.66
CA LYS A 365 15.07 -1.23 18.32
C LYS A 365 15.82 -0.95 19.60
N MET A 366 16.07 0.32 19.84
CA MET A 366 16.66 0.80 21.09
C MET A 366 15.92 2.03 21.56
N ALA A 367 15.55 2.06 22.82
CA ALA A 367 14.94 3.22 23.46
C ALA A 367 15.70 3.59 24.73
N TYR A 368 16.03 4.85 24.83
CA TYR A 368 16.59 5.52 25.99
C TYR A 368 15.82 6.82 26.26
N SER A 369 15.89 7.41 27.43
CA SER A 369 15.03 8.52 27.85
C SER A 369 14.88 9.66 26.83
N TRP A 370 15.93 9.98 26.10
CA TRP A 370 15.95 11.08 25.12
C TRP A 370 16.21 10.60 23.66
N MET A 371 16.30 9.30 23.43
CA MET A 371 16.63 8.74 22.12
C MET A 371 15.86 7.45 21.86
N GLN A 372 15.32 7.32 20.64
CA GLN A 372 14.76 6.11 20.10
C GLN A 372 15.37 5.84 18.73
N ILE A 373 15.83 4.62 18.51
CA ILE A 373 16.37 4.18 17.22
C ILE A 373 15.70 2.87 16.84
N GLN A 374 15.31 2.76 15.60
CA GLN A 374 14.87 1.53 14.97
C GLN A 374 15.58 1.40 13.62
N ALA A 375 16.08 0.22 13.32
CA ALA A 375 16.67 -0.10 12.03
C ALA A 375 16.24 -1.50 11.60
N GLY A 376 16.03 -1.67 10.30
CA GLY A 376 15.70 -2.96 9.71
C GLY A 376 16.38 -3.15 8.37
N ALA A 377 16.69 -4.40 8.05
CA ALA A 377 17.25 -4.81 6.77
C ALA A 377 16.62 -6.12 6.31
N THR A 378 16.36 -6.22 5.01
CA THR A 378 15.88 -7.44 4.35
C THR A 378 16.91 -7.88 3.32
N LEU A 379 17.26 -9.15 3.39
CA LEU A 379 18.02 -9.86 2.37
C LEU A 379 17.10 -10.90 1.75
N GLN A 380 16.79 -10.77 0.46
CA GLN A 380 15.82 -11.67 -0.19
C GLN A 380 16.28 -12.12 -1.59
N ARG A 381 15.60 -13.16 -2.05
CA ARG A 381 15.64 -13.60 -3.44
C ARG A 381 14.23 -13.81 -3.95
N SER A 382 13.86 -13.09 -5.00
CA SER A 382 12.59 -13.21 -5.71
C SER A 382 12.85 -13.75 -7.11
N ARG A 383 12.35 -14.98 -7.39
CA ARG A 383 12.66 -15.68 -8.65
C ARG A 383 11.42 -16.37 -9.21
N TYR A 384 11.21 -16.26 -10.51
CA TYR A 384 10.31 -17.14 -11.24
C TYR A 384 10.82 -18.58 -11.21
N LYS A 385 9.92 -19.55 -11.21
CA LYS A 385 10.26 -20.99 -11.24
C LYS A 385 10.87 -21.38 -12.59
N GLU A 386 10.33 -20.83 -13.65
CA GLU A 386 10.87 -20.91 -15.02
C GLU A 386 11.30 -19.51 -15.46
N ALA A 387 12.14 -19.42 -16.47
CA ALA A 387 12.54 -18.13 -17.02
C ALA A 387 11.37 -17.55 -17.83
N GLU A 388 11.07 -16.27 -17.60
CA GLU A 388 10.00 -15.54 -18.28
C GLU A 388 10.63 -14.66 -19.38
N GLN A 389 10.03 -14.73 -20.57
CA GLN A 389 10.34 -13.84 -21.70
C GLN A 389 9.34 -12.70 -21.68
N TRP A 390 9.81 -11.48 -21.47
CA TRP A 390 8.96 -10.31 -21.30
C TRP A 390 8.92 -9.39 -22.54
N SER A 391 9.79 -9.65 -23.53
CA SER A 391 9.90 -8.87 -24.77
C SER A 391 10.17 -9.81 -25.94
N GLU A 392 9.67 -9.46 -27.12
CA GLU A 392 9.96 -10.17 -28.37
C GLU A 392 11.36 -9.87 -28.95
N ASN A 393 12.10 -8.91 -28.36
CA ASN A 393 13.47 -8.61 -28.77
C ASN A 393 14.38 -9.84 -28.61
N PRO A 394 14.96 -10.39 -29.69
CA PRO A 394 15.81 -11.59 -29.64
C PRO A 394 17.10 -11.39 -28.83
N ASN A 395 17.48 -10.14 -28.54
CA ASN A 395 18.65 -9.82 -27.73
C ASN A 395 18.38 -9.96 -26.23
N ILE A 396 17.10 -10.10 -25.82
CA ILE A 396 16.70 -10.28 -24.43
C ILE A 396 16.64 -11.77 -24.10
N THR A 397 17.41 -12.16 -23.07
CA THR A 397 17.44 -13.53 -22.57
C THR A 397 16.33 -13.70 -21.52
N PRO A 398 15.53 -14.80 -21.56
CA PRO A 398 14.53 -15.08 -20.55
C PRO A 398 15.09 -15.05 -19.13
N GLN A 399 14.42 -14.36 -18.21
CA GLN A 399 14.90 -14.10 -16.86
C GLN A 399 14.12 -14.89 -15.80
N LYS A 400 14.87 -15.40 -14.81
CA LYS A 400 14.26 -15.91 -13.56
C LYS A 400 14.16 -14.86 -12.47
N LYS A 401 14.93 -13.77 -12.53
CA LYS A 401 14.87 -12.69 -11.55
C LYS A 401 13.61 -11.88 -11.78
N MET A 402 12.82 -11.67 -10.71
CA MET A 402 11.65 -10.80 -10.79
C MET A 402 12.10 -9.35 -10.93
N PHE A 403 11.45 -8.63 -11.84
CA PHE A 403 11.69 -7.20 -12.05
C PHE A 403 11.19 -6.37 -10.86
N ARG A 404 11.77 -5.19 -10.68
CA ARG A 404 11.42 -4.20 -9.65
C ARG A 404 11.46 -4.77 -8.23
N SER A 405 12.32 -5.77 -8.00
CA SER A 405 12.46 -6.47 -6.72
C SER A 405 13.93 -6.45 -6.29
N PRO A 406 14.35 -5.53 -5.41
CA PRO A 406 15.71 -5.49 -4.90
C PRO A 406 16.00 -6.69 -4.01
N ASP A 407 17.21 -7.26 -4.14
CA ASP A 407 17.64 -8.38 -3.29
C ASP A 407 18.02 -7.91 -1.87
N VAL A 408 18.34 -6.61 -1.70
CA VAL A 408 18.71 -5.99 -0.41
C VAL A 408 18.02 -4.65 -0.27
N TYR A 409 17.35 -4.43 0.85
CA TYR A 409 16.82 -3.13 1.22
C TYR A 409 16.73 -2.98 2.73
N GLY A 410 16.58 -1.76 3.21
CA GLY A 410 16.51 -1.51 4.63
C GLY A 410 16.10 -0.09 4.97
N TYR A 411 15.92 0.15 6.25
CA TYR A 411 15.56 1.46 6.76
C TYR A 411 16.14 1.70 8.15
N PHE A 412 16.21 2.96 8.53
CA PHE A 412 16.34 3.33 9.93
C PHE A 412 15.50 4.56 10.25
N THR A 413 15.10 4.67 11.50
CA THR A 413 14.44 5.84 12.08
C THR A 413 15.08 6.15 13.42
N SER A 414 15.49 7.38 13.62
CA SER A 414 16.04 7.86 14.89
C SER A 414 15.30 9.10 15.32
N THR A 415 14.88 9.16 16.58
CA THR A 415 14.27 10.33 17.18
C THR A 415 15.02 10.70 18.43
N PHE A 416 15.41 11.96 18.52
CA PHE A 416 16.17 12.55 19.62
C PHE A 416 15.35 13.67 20.26
N THR A 417 15.19 13.60 21.59
CA THR A 417 14.50 14.61 22.40
C THR A 417 15.41 15.05 23.55
N PRO A 418 16.59 15.65 23.25
CA PRO A 418 17.64 15.91 24.25
C PRO A 418 17.21 16.93 25.32
N VAL A 419 16.29 17.83 24.96
CA VAL A 419 15.68 18.80 25.85
C VAL A 419 14.18 18.86 25.66
N LYS A 420 13.47 19.34 26.68
CA LYS A 420 12.01 19.50 26.60
C LYS A 420 11.64 20.36 25.38
N ARG A 421 10.58 19.96 24.68
CA ARG A 421 9.98 20.69 23.55
C ARG A 421 10.77 20.65 22.24
N PHE A 422 11.97 20.16 22.21
CA PHE A 422 12.75 20.01 20.99
C PHE A 422 12.83 18.54 20.61
N SER A 423 12.61 18.25 19.33
CA SER A 423 12.84 16.93 18.73
C SER A 423 13.58 17.05 17.41
N ALA A 424 14.47 16.10 17.17
CA ALA A 424 15.14 15.90 15.90
C ALA A 424 14.87 14.44 15.45
N SER A 425 14.44 14.25 14.22
CA SER A 425 14.23 12.93 13.65
C SER A 425 15.08 12.78 12.40
N LEU A 426 15.81 11.68 12.31
CA LEU A 426 16.60 11.29 11.15
C LEU A 426 16.08 9.93 10.68
N THR A 427 15.66 9.86 9.41
CA THR A 427 15.16 8.63 8.79
C THR A 427 15.91 8.34 7.51
N GLY A 428 16.21 7.09 7.25
CA GLY A 428 16.87 6.67 6.02
C GLY A 428 16.24 5.42 5.45
N THR A 429 16.16 5.36 4.12
CA THR A 429 15.73 4.19 3.37
C THR A 429 16.80 3.83 2.35
N TYR A 430 17.28 2.59 2.41
CA TYR A 430 18.19 2.03 1.42
C TYR A 430 17.44 1.06 0.51
N THR A 431 17.56 1.23 -0.79
CA THR A 431 17.05 0.32 -1.81
C THR A 431 18.22 -0.11 -2.68
N GLY A 432 18.58 -1.39 -2.62
CA GLY A 432 19.61 -1.96 -3.44
C GLY A 432 19.22 -2.01 -4.92
N SER A 433 20.20 -2.27 -5.79
CA SER A 433 19.97 -2.37 -7.22
C SER A 433 18.96 -3.48 -7.55
N MET A 434 18.13 -3.22 -8.54
CA MET A 434 17.12 -4.15 -9.05
C MET A 434 17.17 -4.17 -10.58
N LEU A 435 16.61 -5.22 -11.17
CA LEU A 435 16.40 -5.32 -12.60
C LEU A 435 15.09 -4.64 -12.97
N VAL A 436 15.09 -3.80 -13.99
CA VAL A 436 13.90 -3.12 -14.53
C VAL A 436 13.83 -3.32 -16.03
N GLN A 437 12.60 -3.31 -16.54
CA GLN A 437 12.32 -3.31 -17.96
C GLN A 437 12.38 -1.86 -18.46
N HIS A 438 12.97 -1.66 -19.64
CA HIS A 438 13.02 -0.40 -20.35
C HIS A 438 12.54 -0.65 -21.77
N LEU A 439 11.37 -0.18 -22.11
CA LEU A 439 10.72 -0.45 -23.37
C LEU A 439 11.21 0.49 -24.47
N ALA A 440 11.20 -0.01 -25.70
CA ALA A 440 11.57 0.76 -26.88
C ALA A 440 10.66 1.99 -27.07
N GLY A 441 11.20 3.03 -27.67
CA GLY A 441 10.55 4.31 -27.92
C GLY A 441 11.58 5.42 -27.91
N TYR A 442 12.00 5.89 -26.75
CA TYR A 442 13.14 6.77 -26.59
C TYR A 442 14.46 6.03 -26.88
N ILE A 443 14.57 4.81 -26.42
CA ILE A 443 15.65 3.88 -26.81
C ILE A 443 15.25 3.08 -28.05
N PRO A 444 16.22 2.62 -28.88
CA PRO A 444 15.91 1.97 -30.16
C PRO A 444 15.30 0.58 -30.03
N GLU A 445 15.51 -0.12 -28.94
CA GLU A 445 15.03 -1.48 -28.68
C GLU A 445 14.84 -1.72 -27.18
N ASP A 446 13.94 -2.65 -26.82
CA ASP A 446 13.73 -3.06 -25.42
C ASP A 446 15.02 -3.52 -24.77
N ARG A 447 15.18 -3.19 -23.50
CA ARG A 447 16.39 -3.47 -22.73
C ARG A 447 16.10 -3.85 -21.28
N GLU A 448 16.94 -4.71 -20.72
CA GLU A 448 17.00 -4.94 -19.28
C GLU A 448 18.02 -4.00 -18.66
N GLU A 449 17.59 -3.15 -17.74
CA GLU A 449 18.47 -2.23 -17.04
C GLU A 449 18.64 -2.66 -15.58
N LYS A 450 19.84 -2.52 -15.07
CA LYS A 450 20.13 -2.69 -13.66
C LYS A 450 20.23 -1.32 -13.02
N THR A 451 19.28 -1.02 -12.12
CA THR A 451 19.28 0.27 -11.41
C THR A 451 20.52 0.41 -10.52
N ARG A 452 20.89 1.65 -10.22
CA ARG A 452 21.81 1.94 -9.12
C ARG A 452 21.13 1.72 -7.77
N ASP A 453 21.91 1.72 -6.71
CA ASP A 453 21.43 1.73 -5.33
C ASP A 453 20.96 3.13 -4.96
N PHE A 454 19.92 3.20 -4.11
CA PHE A 454 19.39 4.47 -3.60
C PHE A 454 19.49 4.52 -2.09
N PHE A 455 19.83 5.70 -1.57
CA PHE A 455 19.79 5.98 -0.14
C PHE A 455 19.09 7.32 0.11
N ASP A 456 17.81 7.25 0.50
CA ASP A 456 16.97 8.39 0.84
C ASP A 456 17.14 8.73 2.33
N LEU A 457 17.80 9.85 2.65
CA LEU A 457 18.03 10.31 3.99
C LEU A 457 17.24 11.59 4.26
N ASN A 458 16.47 11.61 5.35
CA ASN A 458 15.57 12.70 5.71
C ASN A 458 15.85 13.20 7.13
N LEU A 459 15.88 14.52 7.32
CA LEU A 459 16.02 15.19 8.61
C LEU A 459 14.80 16.08 8.88
N LYS A 460 14.23 15.96 10.08
CA LYS A 460 13.19 16.83 10.59
C LYS A 460 13.59 17.35 11.96
N LEU A 461 13.48 18.66 12.15
CA LEU A 461 13.61 19.34 13.44
C LEU A 461 12.24 19.90 13.82
N ALA A 462 11.88 19.85 15.09
CA ALA A 462 10.63 20.41 15.58
C ALA A 462 10.81 21.00 16.98
N TYR A 463 10.09 22.10 17.22
CA TYR A 463 10.07 22.77 18.53
C TYR A 463 8.64 23.16 18.91
N ASP A 464 8.26 22.85 20.16
CA ASP A 464 6.92 23.09 20.73
C ASP A 464 6.92 24.40 21.55
N PHE A 465 6.14 25.39 21.12
CA PHE A 465 5.90 26.64 21.81
C PHE A 465 4.55 26.56 22.54
N PRO A 466 4.49 26.53 23.88
CA PRO A 466 3.25 26.69 24.60
C PRO A 466 2.80 28.15 24.50
N ILE A 467 1.70 28.41 23.81
CA ILE A 467 1.15 29.75 23.64
C ILE A 467 0.21 30.08 24.80
N PHE A 468 -0.65 29.13 25.18
CA PHE A 468 -1.57 29.21 26.30
C PHE A 468 -1.52 27.92 27.15
N LYS A 469 -2.22 27.91 28.29
CA LYS A 469 -2.22 26.72 29.19
C LYS A 469 -2.55 25.41 28.48
N SER A 470 -3.43 25.45 27.46
CA SER A 470 -3.90 24.28 26.72
C SER A 470 -3.58 24.32 25.22
N VAL A 471 -2.86 25.34 24.75
CA VAL A 471 -2.54 25.50 23.31
C VAL A 471 -1.03 25.45 23.07
N THR A 472 -0.61 24.55 22.22
CA THR A 472 0.77 24.41 21.78
C THR A 472 0.89 24.67 20.28
N LEU A 473 1.82 25.54 19.89
CA LEU A 473 2.28 25.68 18.51
C LEU A 473 3.57 24.88 18.33
N GLN A 474 3.56 23.88 17.48
CA GLN A 474 4.77 23.24 16.99
C GLN A 474 5.19 23.88 15.68
N VAL A 475 6.44 24.29 15.59
CA VAL A 475 7.10 24.66 14.33
C VAL A 475 8.08 23.57 13.96
N ASN A 476 8.08 23.15 12.70
CA ASN A 476 8.99 22.14 12.22
C ASN A 476 9.57 22.53 10.85
N ALA A 477 10.78 22.06 10.58
CA ALA A 477 11.46 22.24 9.30
C ALA A 477 12.39 21.06 9.05
N GLY A 478 12.73 20.84 7.79
CA GLY A 478 13.64 19.76 7.46
C GLY A 478 14.00 19.67 5.99
N VAL A 479 14.75 18.62 5.70
CA VAL A 479 15.20 18.26 4.36
C VAL A 479 14.85 16.82 4.11
N GLN A 480 14.21 16.56 2.99
CA GLN A 480 13.95 15.21 2.47
C GLN A 480 14.96 14.90 1.37
N ASN A 481 15.39 13.65 1.31
CA ASN A 481 16.38 13.15 0.36
C ASN A 481 17.65 14.03 0.32
N ILE A 482 18.33 14.14 1.47
CA ILE A 482 19.50 15.04 1.68
C ILE A 482 20.58 14.81 0.63
N PHE A 483 20.79 13.56 0.21
CA PHE A 483 21.82 13.21 -0.76
C PHE A 483 21.39 13.35 -2.22
N ASP A 484 20.12 13.76 -2.46
CA ASP A 484 19.55 13.84 -3.80
C ASP A 484 19.66 12.51 -4.55
N SER A 485 19.41 11.41 -3.83
CA SER A 485 19.47 10.06 -4.36
C SER A 485 18.21 9.80 -5.18
N TYR A 486 18.18 10.27 -6.41
CA TYR A 486 17.03 10.29 -7.30
C TYR A 486 17.44 9.72 -8.66
N GLN A 487 16.52 9.17 -9.44
CA GLN A 487 16.80 8.69 -10.79
C GLN A 487 17.34 9.86 -11.64
N ASP A 488 18.31 9.59 -12.52
CA ASP A 488 18.97 10.59 -13.36
C ASP A 488 19.05 10.19 -14.85
N ASP A 489 18.51 9.02 -15.19
CA ASP A 489 18.48 8.45 -16.52
C ASP A 489 17.04 8.33 -17.05
N PHE A 490 16.19 9.32 -16.77
CA PHE A 490 14.84 9.38 -17.30
C PHE A 490 14.86 9.47 -18.84
N ASP A 491 13.88 8.83 -19.46
CA ASP A 491 13.60 9.07 -20.87
C ASP A 491 13.08 10.48 -21.10
N LYS A 492 13.34 11.03 -22.29
CA LYS A 492 13.02 12.41 -22.65
C LYS A 492 12.02 12.50 -23.81
N GLY A 493 11.17 13.54 -23.72
CA GLY A 493 10.28 13.89 -24.80
C GLY A 493 9.10 12.93 -24.98
N ALA A 494 8.48 13.00 -26.17
CA ALA A 494 7.20 12.35 -26.47
C ALA A 494 7.29 10.82 -26.65
N HIS A 495 8.47 10.30 -26.88
CA HIS A 495 8.69 8.84 -27.09
C HIS A 495 9.21 8.11 -25.85
N ARG A 496 9.09 8.76 -24.67
CA ARG A 496 9.52 8.16 -23.41
C ARG A 496 8.74 6.91 -23.04
N ASP A 497 9.39 6.00 -22.35
CA ASP A 497 8.72 4.96 -21.57
C ASP A 497 8.27 5.57 -20.24
N ALA A 498 6.98 5.90 -20.12
CA ALA A 498 6.41 6.44 -18.88
C ALA A 498 6.50 5.45 -17.71
N GLY A 499 6.67 4.15 -17.98
CA GLY A 499 6.90 3.10 -16.99
C GLY A 499 8.34 3.02 -16.49
N TYR A 500 9.32 3.63 -17.18
CA TYR A 500 10.74 3.61 -16.78
C TYR A 500 11.04 4.62 -15.68
N ILE A 501 10.33 4.47 -14.56
CA ILE A 501 10.48 5.27 -13.33
C ILE A 501 10.81 4.35 -12.17
N TYR A 502 11.85 4.66 -11.39
CA TYR A 502 12.30 3.88 -10.24
C TYR A 502 13.06 4.74 -9.23
N GLY A 503 13.30 4.19 -8.03
CA GLY A 503 14.00 4.90 -6.96
C GLY A 503 13.09 5.74 -6.06
N PRO A 504 13.64 6.68 -5.28
CA PRO A 504 12.87 7.56 -4.39
C PRO A 504 11.85 8.42 -5.14
N GLY A 505 10.68 8.61 -4.53
CA GLY A 505 9.56 9.30 -5.17
C GLY A 505 9.72 10.83 -5.31
N ILE A 506 10.71 11.44 -4.63
CA ILE A 506 11.02 12.87 -4.71
C ILE A 506 12.52 13.11 -4.64
N PRO A 507 13.05 14.14 -5.35
CA PRO A 507 14.41 14.61 -5.23
C PRO A 507 14.62 15.33 -3.90
N ARG A 508 15.83 15.87 -3.66
CA ARG A 508 16.08 16.70 -2.47
C ARG A 508 15.07 17.83 -2.36
N SER A 509 14.38 17.87 -1.23
CA SER A 509 13.27 18.78 -1.00
C SER A 509 13.37 19.41 0.41
N TYR A 510 12.92 20.64 0.54
CA TYR A 510 12.96 21.37 1.80
C TYR A 510 11.55 21.62 2.28
N PHE A 511 11.29 21.45 3.56
CA PHE A 511 9.97 21.73 4.09
C PHE A 511 9.99 22.55 5.37
N VAL A 512 8.91 23.30 5.56
CA VAL A 512 8.57 23.98 6.79
C VAL A 512 7.10 23.72 7.12
N GLY A 513 6.79 23.60 8.40
CA GLY A 513 5.42 23.36 8.82
C GLY A 513 5.12 23.92 10.20
N CYS A 514 3.86 24.11 10.46
CA CYS A 514 3.35 24.47 11.78
C CYS A 514 2.14 23.56 12.15
N LYS A 515 1.98 23.32 13.46
CA LYS A 515 0.89 22.54 14.01
C LYS A 515 0.40 23.20 15.30
N ILE A 516 -0.87 23.55 15.34
CA ILE A 516 -1.57 24.04 16.53
C ILE A 516 -2.36 22.89 17.12
N SER A 517 -2.11 22.61 18.39
CA SER A 517 -2.82 21.58 19.16
C SER A 517 -3.42 22.20 20.40
N TYR A 518 -4.69 21.82 20.69
CA TYR A 518 -5.44 22.14 21.90
C TYR A 518 -5.76 20.84 22.63
#